data_d263e1c083b0e69b3647f0b8791e26cf
#
_entry.id   d263e1c083b0e69b3647f0b8791e26cf
#
_cell.length_a   1.000
_cell.length_b   1.000
_cell.length_c   1.000
_cell.angle_alpha   90.00
_cell.angle_beta   90.00
_cell.angle_gamma   90.00
#
_symmetry.space_group_name_H-M   'P 1'
#
loop_
_entity.id
_entity.type
_entity.pdbx_description
1 polymer ?
#
loop_
_entity_poly.entity_id
_entity_poly.type
_entity_poly.pdbx_seq_one_letter_code
_entity_poly.pdbx_strand_id
1 'polypeptide(L)'
;MKDGRNSFVATNSSRSTNKHFVLVHGGCLGAWCWYKLTPLLKSAGHRVTVLDLAGSGINSKQVNDLRSFSDYIHPFMEFMEYSVPGGISAKPEEKVILVGHSLGGLVISKAMETFPEKISVAVFVTALMPNITEEIDISDVVNEGSTGDSIYTYDEGVKDKPTTFICGPDYMSSTLYNLSPPEDIALAIMLMRPVRLYSMKDMLKEIAISKQKYGSVKRNFQCSIIEKDPTDEVKEITGSDHMVMISQPQQLFVCLQEIAEKA
;
A
#
# COMPACT_ATOMS: atom_id res chain seq x y z
N MET A 1 -55.23 34.98 9.28
CA MET A 1 -54.31 34.79 8.16
C MET A 1 -52.93 35.21 8.62
N LYS A 2 -52.06 34.25 8.94
CA LYS A 2 -50.64 34.45 9.24
C LYS A 2 -49.87 33.44 8.41
N ASP A 3 -49.14 33.97 7.42
CA ASP A 3 -48.22 33.25 6.57
C ASP A 3 -47.05 32.67 7.39
N GLY A 4 -46.97 31.38 7.49
CA GLY A 4 -45.82 30.68 8.04
C GLY A 4 -44.82 30.33 6.90
N ARG A 5 -43.84 31.17 6.64
CA ARG A 5 -42.70 30.81 5.77
C ARG A 5 -41.74 29.90 6.54
N ASN A 6 -41.79 28.62 6.23
CA ASN A 6 -40.73 27.69 6.59
C ASN A 6 -39.43 28.07 5.85
N SER A 7 -38.48 28.66 6.54
CA SER A 7 -37.12 28.78 6.06
C SER A 7 -36.42 27.43 6.16
N PHE A 8 -36.25 26.77 5.03
CA PHE A 8 -35.30 25.66 4.93
C PHE A 8 -33.91 26.21 5.20
N VAL A 9 -33.38 25.90 6.37
CA VAL A 9 -31.96 26.08 6.65
C VAL A 9 -31.22 25.03 5.83
N ALA A 10 -30.59 25.47 4.75
CA ALA A 10 -29.63 24.63 4.03
C ALA A 10 -28.50 24.27 4.99
N THR A 11 -28.45 23.02 5.42
CA THR A 11 -27.31 22.46 6.11
C THR A 11 -26.11 22.59 5.17
N ASN A 12 -25.09 23.32 5.61
CA ASN A 12 -23.78 23.36 4.97
C ASN A 12 -23.30 21.94 4.76
N SER A 13 -23.42 21.40 3.54
CA SER A 13 -22.67 20.24 3.13
C SER A 13 -21.20 20.65 3.16
N SER A 14 -20.44 20.12 4.10
CA SER A 14 -19.00 20.18 4.08
C SER A 14 -18.55 19.78 2.67
N ARG A 15 -17.87 20.69 1.97
CA ARG A 15 -17.26 20.39 0.67
C ARG A 15 -16.33 19.20 0.90
N SER A 16 -16.75 18.02 0.48
CA SER A 16 -15.86 16.87 0.32
C SER A 16 -14.72 17.33 -0.58
N THR A 17 -13.55 17.54 0.00
CA THR A 17 -12.36 17.89 -0.77
C THR A 17 -11.99 16.67 -1.59
N ASN A 18 -12.17 16.74 -2.90
CA ASN A 18 -11.82 15.65 -3.82
C ASN A 18 -10.31 15.41 -3.74
N LYS A 19 -9.89 14.29 -3.11
CA LYS A 19 -8.49 13.90 -2.98
C LYS A 19 -8.12 12.83 -4.00
N HIS A 20 -6.82 12.70 -4.29
CA HIS A 20 -6.31 11.66 -5.16
C HIS A 20 -5.59 10.59 -4.33
N PHE A 21 -6.19 9.41 -4.24
CA PHE A 21 -5.59 8.22 -3.62
C PHE A 21 -4.80 7.42 -4.65
N VAL A 22 -3.59 7.03 -4.29
CA VAL A 22 -2.75 6.11 -5.06
C VAL A 22 -2.49 4.87 -4.21
N LEU A 23 -3.04 3.73 -4.63
CA LEU A 23 -3.04 2.49 -3.86
C LEU A 23 -1.98 1.54 -4.41
N VAL A 24 -1.08 1.06 -3.55
CA VAL A 24 0.07 0.22 -3.89
C VAL A 24 -0.03 -1.12 -3.17
N HIS A 25 -0.06 -2.20 -3.92
CA HIS A 25 -0.23 -3.56 -3.43
C HIS A 25 1.04 -4.17 -2.82
N GLY A 26 0.89 -5.28 -2.09
CA GLY A 26 1.97 -6.08 -1.53
C GLY A 26 2.56 -7.12 -2.47
N GLY A 27 3.48 -7.94 -1.96
CA GLY A 27 4.08 -9.05 -2.71
C GLY A 27 3.05 -10.08 -3.15
N CYS A 28 3.30 -10.76 -4.26
CA CYS A 28 2.42 -11.74 -4.93
C CYS A 28 1.07 -11.18 -5.42
N LEU A 29 0.69 -9.97 -5.03
CA LEU A 29 -0.58 -9.34 -5.36
C LEU A 29 -0.50 -8.50 -6.64
N GLY A 30 -1.57 -7.80 -6.94
CA GLY A 30 -1.67 -6.82 -8.02
C GLY A 30 -2.70 -5.75 -7.66
N ALA A 31 -2.92 -4.79 -8.56
CA ALA A 31 -3.92 -3.73 -8.41
C ALA A 31 -5.32 -4.27 -8.09
N TRP A 32 -5.61 -5.50 -8.50
CA TRP A 32 -6.87 -6.19 -8.24
C TRP A 32 -7.21 -6.34 -6.76
N CYS A 33 -6.22 -6.42 -5.85
CA CYS A 33 -6.49 -6.59 -4.41
C CYS A 33 -7.28 -5.41 -3.79
N TRP A 34 -7.31 -4.26 -4.46
CA TRP A 34 -8.03 -3.07 -4.03
C TRP A 34 -9.47 -2.98 -4.54
N TYR A 35 -10.02 -4.06 -5.14
CA TYR A 35 -11.28 -4.02 -5.86
C TYR A 35 -12.50 -3.64 -5.01
N LYS A 36 -12.51 -3.97 -3.70
CA LYS A 36 -13.58 -3.58 -2.77
C LYS A 36 -13.46 -2.12 -2.31
N LEU A 37 -12.23 -1.64 -2.11
CA LEU A 37 -11.97 -0.29 -1.60
C LEU A 37 -12.12 0.77 -2.69
N THR A 38 -11.68 0.48 -3.91
CA THR A 38 -11.69 1.42 -5.03
C THR A 38 -13.08 2.01 -5.32
N PRO A 39 -14.18 1.24 -5.42
CA PRO A 39 -15.50 1.80 -5.65
C PRO A 39 -16.00 2.64 -4.46
N LEU A 40 -15.63 2.32 -3.23
CA LEU A 40 -16.00 3.10 -2.05
C LEU A 40 -15.40 4.51 -2.10
N LEU A 41 -14.09 4.59 -2.35
CA LEU A 41 -13.39 5.88 -2.48
C LEU A 41 -13.93 6.69 -3.67
N LYS A 42 -14.17 6.05 -4.81
CA LYS A 42 -14.74 6.73 -5.99
C LYS A 42 -16.17 7.25 -5.74
N SER A 43 -17.01 6.48 -5.03
CA SER A 43 -18.39 6.90 -4.69
C SER A 43 -18.41 8.11 -3.76
N ALA A 44 -17.37 8.27 -2.93
CA ALA A 44 -17.19 9.44 -2.08
C ALA A 44 -16.62 10.67 -2.85
N GLY A 45 -16.42 10.56 -4.16
CA GLY A 45 -15.96 11.65 -5.03
C GLY A 45 -14.44 11.75 -5.15
N HIS A 46 -13.67 10.79 -4.61
CA HIS A 46 -12.22 10.81 -4.72
C HIS A 46 -11.73 10.27 -6.07
N ARG A 47 -10.61 10.81 -6.55
CA ARG A 47 -9.83 10.20 -7.61
C ARG A 47 -9.03 9.03 -7.03
N VAL A 48 -9.05 7.89 -7.71
CA VAL A 48 -8.33 6.68 -7.26
C VAL A 48 -7.51 6.12 -8.40
N THR A 49 -6.21 5.97 -8.17
CA THR A 49 -5.30 5.26 -9.05
C THR A 49 -4.83 3.99 -8.35
N VAL A 50 -4.92 2.87 -9.04
CA VAL A 50 -4.35 1.58 -8.64
C VAL A 50 -3.38 1.13 -9.73
N LEU A 51 -2.22 0.62 -9.35
CA LEU A 51 -1.14 0.28 -10.29
C LEU A 51 -0.63 -1.12 -10.01
N ASP A 52 -0.35 -1.86 -11.08
CA ASP A 52 0.43 -3.08 -10.98
C ASP A 52 1.92 -2.73 -11.00
N LEU A 53 2.66 -3.22 -10.00
CA LEU A 53 4.12 -3.18 -10.00
C LEU A 53 4.66 -4.13 -11.07
N ALA A 54 5.92 -3.99 -11.44
CA ALA A 54 6.51 -4.83 -12.47
C ALA A 54 6.42 -6.32 -12.12
N GLY A 55 6.01 -7.15 -13.06
CA GLY A 55 5.80 -8.57 -12.85
C GLY A 55 4.55 -8.94 -12.06
N SER A 56 3.69 -7.99 -11.71
CA SER A 56 2.46 -8.19 -10.92
C SER A 56 1.20 -7.97 -11.76
N GLY A 57 0.07 -8.55 -11.36
CA GLY A 57 -1.22 -8.37 -12.02
C GLY A 57 -1.14 -8.56 -13.54
N ILE A 58 -1.55 -7.55 -14.30
CA ILE A 58 -1.51 -7.56 -15.78
C ILE A 58 -0.22 -6.97 -16.37
N ASN A 59 0.75 -6.57 -15.53
CA ASN A 59 2.04 -6.08 -16.04
C ASN A 59 2.73 -7.18 -16.86
N SER A 60 3.26 -6.82 -18.04
CA SER A 60 3.80 -7.77 -19.01
C SER A 60 5.16 -8.37 -18.65
N LYS A 61 5.90 -7.74 -17.71
CA LYS A 61 7.21 -8.26 -17.28
C LYS A 61 7.04 -9.58 -16.51
N GLN A 62 8.03 -10.43 -16.64
CA GLN A 62 8.11 -11.66 -15.86
C GLN A 62 9.00 -11.45 -14.61
N VAL A 63 8.76 -12.22 -13.56
CA VAL A 63 9.51 -12.12 -12.30
C VAL A 63 11.02 -12.27 -12.50
N ASN A 64 11.43 -13.10 -13.45
CA ASN A 64 12.85 -13.34 -13.76
C ASN A 64 13.52 -12.20 -14.55
N ASP A 65 12.74 -11.27 -15.10
CA ASP A 65 13.28 -10.08 -15.77
C ASP A 65 13.70 -8.99 -14.74
N LEU A 66 13.23 -9.12 -13.50
CA LEU A 66 13.48 -8.15 -12.44
C LEU A 66 14.78 -8.46 -11.72
N ARG A 67 15.76 -7.57 -11.78
CA ARG A 67 17.10 -7.75 -11.19
C ARG A 67 17.28 -6.99 -9.88
N SER A 68 16.52 -5.93 -9.68
CA SER A 68 16.60 -5.03 -8.53
C SER A 68 15.22 -4.69 -7.99
N PHE A 69 15.16 -4.20 -6.76
CA PHE A 69 13.92 -3.66 -6.20
C PHE A 69 13.46 -2.43 -7.02
N SER A 70 14.40 -1.65 -7.53
CA SER A 70 14.10 -0.52 -8.44
C SER A 70 13.40 -0.96 -9.72
N ASP A 71 13.75 -2.12 -10.30
CA ASP A 71 13.02 -2.68 -11.46
C ASP A 71 11.57 -3.02 -11.10
N TYR A 72 11.36 -3.59 -9.90
CA TYR A 72 10.04 -3.96 -9.42
C TYR A 72 9.12 -2.76 -9.23
N ILE A 73 9.63 -1.68 -8.66
CA ILE A 73 8.85 -0.48 -8.34
C ILE A 73 8.78 0.54 -9.49
N HIS A 74 9.51 0.31 -10.59
CA HIS A 74 9.65 1.26 -11.70
C HIS A 74 8.31 1.80 -12.23
N PRO A 75 7.25 0.99 -12.49
CA PRO A 75 5.98 1.53 -13.01
C PRO A 75 5.32 2.55 -12.07
N PHE A 76 5.46 2.34 -10.76
CA PHE A 76 4.94 3.27 -9.77
C PHE A 76 5.78 4.54 -9.69
N MET A 77 7.10 4.44 -9.72
CA MET A 77 7.99 5.61 -9.70
C MET A 77 7.81 6.49 -10.94
N GLU A 78 7.67 5.86 -12.12
CA GLU A 78 7.35 6.55 -13.37
C GLU A 78 6.00 7.28 -13.30
N PHE A 79 4.96 6.63 -12.75
CA PHE A 79 3.67 7.28 -12.50
C PHE A 79 3.81 8.49 -11.57
N MET A 80 4.54 8.36 -10.47
CA MET A 80 4.77 9.46 -9.54
C MET A 80 5.54 10.61 -10.19
N GLU A 81 6.50 10.33 -11.03
CA GLU A 81 7.30 11.33 -11.73
C GLU A 81 6.47 12.14 -12.74
N TYR A 82 5.75 11.45 -13.62
CA TYR A 82 5.14 12.08 -14.81
C TYR A 82 3.65 12.35 -14.69
N SER A 83 2.92 11.60 -13.86
CA SER A 83 1.45 11.70 -13.78
C SER A 83 0.95 12.45 -12.55
N VAL A 84 1.77 12.63 -11.51
CA VAL A 84 1.44 13.38 -10.32
C VAL A 84 2.05 14.77 -10.41
N PRO A 85 1.24 15.85 -10.34
CA PRO A 85 1.75 17.21 -10.32
C PRO A 85 2.76 17.42 -9.19
N GLY A 86 3.77 18.25 -9.41
CA GLY A 86 4.83 18.54 -8.44
C GLY A 86 5.44 19.90 -8.66
N GLY A 87 6.37 20.26 -7.76
CA GLY A 87 7.08 21.53 -7.76
C GLY A 87 6.60 22.47 -6.65
N ILE A 88 7.34 23.59 -6.48
CA ILE A 88 7.10 24.58 -5.41
C ILE A 88 5.70 25.23 -5.52
N SER A 89 5.10 25.21 -6.71
CA SER A 89 3.79 25.79 -7.01
C SER A 89 2.64 24.78 -6.99
N ALA A 90 2.89 23.49 -6.69
CA ALA A 90 1.81 22.51 -6.60
C ALA A 90 0.86 22.85 -5.46
N LYS A 91 -0.43 22.95 -5.77
CA LYS A 91 -1.45 23.24 -4.78
C LYS A 91 -1.67 22.03 -3.87
N PRO A 92 -2.08 22.23 -2.60
CA PRO A 92 -2.34 21.13 -1.68
C PRO A 92 -3.32 20.08 -2.23
N GLU A 93 -4.34 20.49 -2.99
CA GLU A 93 -5.32 19.62 -3.63
C GLU A 93 -4.76 18.77 -4.79
N GLU A 94 -3.58 19.10 -5.30
CA GLU A 94 -2.89 18.36 -6.36
C GLU A 94 -1.99 17.25 -5.80
N LYS A 95 -1.69 17.30 -4.49
CA LYS A 95 -0.91 16.27 -3.83
C LYS A 95 -1.73 14.98 -3.66
N VAL A 96 -1.04 13.84 -3.67
CA VAL A 96 -1.66 12.52 -3.51
C VAL A 96 -1.62 12.05 -2.06
N ILE A 97 -2.57 11.19 -1.71
CA ILE A 97 -2.54 10.33 -0.54
C ILE A 97 -2.04 8.96 -1.01
N LEU A 98 -0.85 8.57 -0.59
CA LEU A 98 -0.31 7.25 -0.87
C LEU A 98 -0.84 6.23 0.13
N VAL A 99 -1.24 5.05 -0.34
CA VAL A 99 -1.66 3.94 0.51
C VAL A 99 -0.88 2.71 0.10
N GLY A 100 0.02 2.24 0.96
CA GLY A 100 0.85 1.06 0.72
C GLY A 100 0.44 -0.10 1.62
N HIS A 101 0.24 -1.29 1.03
CA HIS A 101 -0.06 -2.53 1.75
C HIS A 101 1.16 -3.45 1.75
N SER A 102 1.48 -4.05 2.90
CA SER A 102 2.54 -5.06 3.03
C SER A 102 3.88 -4.56 2.45
N LEU A 103 4.47 -5.26 1.47
CA LEU A 103 5.67 -4.83 0.73
C LEU A 103 5.50 -3.46 0.05
N GLY A 104 4.26 -3.07 -0.29
CA GLY A 104 3.93 -1.75 -0.84
C GLY A 104 4.31 -0.60 0.08
N GLY A 105 4.48 -0.84 1.38
CA GLY A 105 5.01 0.16 2.30
C GLY A 105 6.43 0.61 1.95
N LEU A 106 7.32 -0.31 1.54
CA LEU A 106 8.66 0.04 1.06
C LEU A 106 8.61 0.83 -0.25
N VAL A 107 7.64 0.53 -1.11
CA VAL A 107 7.44 1.22 -2.39
C VAL A 107 7.04 2.69 -2.17
N ILE A 108 6.02 2.93 -1.31
CA ILE A 108 5.62 4.31 -0.99
C ILE A 108 6.72 5.06 -0.22
N SER A 109 7.52 4.37 0.59
CA SER A 109 8.67 4.98 1.28
C SER A 109 9.71 5.51 0.31
N LYS A 110 9.98 4.80 -0.80
CA LYS A 110 10.85 5.30 -1.87
C LYS A 110 10.27 6.54 -2.53
N ALA A 111 8.97 6.60 -2.76
CA ALA A 111 8.32 7.80 -3.31
C ALA A 111 8.38 8.97 -2.34
N MET A 112 8.20 8.74 -1.03
CA MET A 112 8.35 9.78 0.00
C MET A 112 9.77 10.38 0.02
N GLU A 113 10.79 9.55 -0.20
CA GLU A 113 12.17 10.03 -0.32
C GLU A 113 12.41 10.79 -1.63
N THR A 114 11.78 10.36 -2.73
CA THR A 114 12.06 10.92 -4.06
C THR A 114 11.21 12.15 -4.37
N PHE A 115 9.92 12.14 -3.98
CA PHE A 115 8.91 13.13 -4.33
C PHE A 115 8.11 13.64 -3.12
N PRO A 116 8.73 14.06 -2.01
CA PRO A 116 8.01 14.47 -0.81
C PRO A 116 7.02 15.62 -1.05
N GLU A 117 7.31 16.49 -2.01
CA GLU A 117 6.48 17.64 -2.38
C GLU A 117 5.16 17.24 -3.07
N LYS A 118 5.09 16.04 -3.66
CA LYS A 118 3.90 15.52 -4.36
C LYS A 118 2.93 14.79 -3.43
N ILE A 119 3.31 14.56 -2.17
CA ILE A 119 2.59 13.70 -1.24
C ILE A 119 2.02 14.54 -0.10
N SER A 120 0.72 14.42 0.18
CA SER A 120 0.10 15.04 1.35
C SER A 120 0.22 14.14 2.59
N VAL A 121 -0.07 12.85 2.43
CA VAL A 121 -0.02 11.84 3.50
C VAL A 121 0.37 10.50 2.90
N ALA A 122 1.13 9.70 3.63
CA ALA A 122 1.41 8.30 3.36
C ALA A 122 0.73 7.41 4.41
N VAL A 123 -0.03 6.41 3.98
CA VAL A 123 -0.78 5.48 4.82
C VAL A 123 -0.22 4.08 4.63
N PHE A 124 0.24 3.49 5.73
CA PHE A 124 0.79 2.15 5.77
C PHE A 124 -0.26 1.18 6.32
N VAL A 125 -0.80 0.33 5.46
CA VAL A 125 -1.86 -0.64 5.79
C VAL A 125 -1.24 -2.02 5.95
N THR A 126 -1.12 -2.55 7.18
CA THR A 126 -0.40 -3.80 7.47
C THR A 126 0.92 -3.91 6.70
N ALA A 127 1.68 -2.82 6.64
CA ALA A 127 2.77 -2.63 5.70
C ALA A 127 4.13 -2.50 6.38
N LEU A 128 5.18 -2.84 5.63
CA LEU A 128 6.55 -2.58 6.04
C LEU A 128 6.82 -1.07 6.00
N MET A 129 7.20 -0.51 7.15
CA MET A 129 7.60 0.88 7.27
C MET A 129 9.07 0.92 7.72
N PRO A 130 9.99 1.37 6.85
CA PRO A 130 11.41 1.43 7.21
C PRO A 130 11.65 2.54 8.25
N ASN A 131 12.56 2.27 9.17
CA ASN A 131 13.01 3.22 10.19
C ASN A 131 14.32 3.88 9.73
N ILE A 132 14.47 5.18 10.04
CA ILE A 132 15.66 5.98 9.71
C ILE A 132 16.88 5.55 10.57
N THR A 133 16.64 4.99 11.76
CA THR A 133 17.67 4.77 12.79
C THR A 133 18.07 3.31 12.99
N GLU A 134 17.30 2.35 12.49
CA GLU A 134 17.55 0.91 12.74
C GLU A 134 17.54 0.10 11.43
N GLU A 135 18.40 -0.91 11.35
CA GLU A 135 18.28 -1.96 10.35
C GLU A 135 17.04 -2.81 10.67
N ILE A 136 16.07 -2.85 9.76
CA ILE A 136 14.94 -3.78 9.88
C ILE A 136 15.44 -5.16 9.49
N ASP A 137 15.50 -6.06 10.45
CA ASP A 137 15.68 -7.48 10.16
C ASP A 137 14.32 -8.11 9.86
N ILE A 138 14.04 -8.37 8.60
CA ILE A 138 12.84 -9.11 8.18
C ILE A 138 13.15 -10.54 7.75
N SER A 139 14.31 -11.07 8.13
CA SER A 139 14.58 -12.50 7.98
C SER A 139 13.50 -13.35 8.65
N ASP A 140 12.82 -12.79 9.67
CA ASP A 140 11.68 -13.42 10.34
C ASP A 140 10.35 -13.31 9.57
N VAL A 141 10.23 -12.39 8.59
CA VAL A 141 8.97 -12.19 7.86
C VAL A 141 8.78 -13.20 6.73
N VAL A 142 9.88 -13.76 6.21
CA VAL A 142 9.83 -14.77 5.14
C VAL A 142 10.87 -15.87 5.42
N ASN A 143 10.71 -16.59 6.52
CA ASN A 143 11.46 -17.83 6.75
C ASN A 143 10.80 -18.99 6.00
N GLU A 144 11.58 -19.74 5.22
CA GLU A 144 11.11 -20.94 4.46
C GLU A 144 10.29 -21.93 5.28
N GLY A 145 10.35 -21.91 6.60
CA GLY A 145 9.56 -22.76 7.49
C GLY A 145 8.25 -22.18 7.99
N SER A 146 8.03 -20.85 7.83
CA SER A 146 6.87 -20.14 8.41
C SER A 146 5.73 -19.92 7.41
N THR A 147 5.93 -20.17 6.12
CA THR A 147 4.98 -19.88 5.03
C THR A 147 4.26 -21.11 4.48
N GLY A 148 4.26 -22.19 5.22
CA GLY A 148 3.48 -23.42 4.95
C GLY A 148 3.77 -24.03 3.57
N ASP A 149 2.72 -24.16 2.76
CA ASP A 149 2.73 -24.76 1.41
C ASP A 149 3.19 -23.80 0.30
N SER A 150 3.74 -22.66 0.66
CA SER A 150 4.25 -21.67 -0.31
C SER A 150 5.44 -22.21 -1.11
N ILE A 151 5.56 -21.76 -2.34
CA ILE A 151 6.57 -22.27 -3.28
C ILE A 151 7.71 -21.23 -3.42
N TYR A 152 8.91 -21.72 -3.24
CA TYR A 152 10.16 -21.01 -3.48
C TYR A 152 10.85 -21.57 -4.72
N THR A 153 11.36 -20.71 -5.59
CA THR A 153 12.17 -21.13 -6.72
C THR A 153 13.55 -20.51 -6.67
N TYR A 154 14.50 -21.12 -7.37
CA TYR A 154 15.91 -20.74 -7.37
C TYR A 154 16.34 -20.49 -8.81
N ASP A 155 17.06 -19.40 -9.05
CA ASP A 155 17.68 -19.16 -10.35
C ASP A 155 18.79 -20.19 -10.61
N GLU A 156 19.08 -20.46 -11.90
CA GLU A 156 20.18 -21.35 -12.28
C GLU A 156 21.51 -20.89 -11.65
N GLY A 157 22.16 -21.81 -10.96
CA GLY A 157 23.45 -21.58 -10.28
C GLY A 157 23.36 -21.02 -8.86
N VAL A 158 22.18 -20.65 -8.38
CA VAL A 158 21.94 -20.19 -6.99
C VAL A 158 21.23 -21.30 -6.21
N LYS A 159 21.97 -22.06 -5.39
CA LYS A 159 21.39 -23.18 -4.62
C LYS A 159 21.06 -22.85 -3.17
N ASP A 160 21.63 -21.78 -2.62
CA ASP A 160 21.59 -21.52 -1.19
C ASP A 160 20.53 -20.48 -0.77
N LYS A 161 19.95 -19.74 -1.72
CA LYS A 161 18.91 -18.74 -1.43
C LYS A 161 17.84 -18.75 -2.51
N PRO A 162 16.57 -18.80 -2.12
CA PRO A 162 15.47 -18.68 -3.09
C PRO A 162 15.48 -17.29 -3.72
N THR A 163 15.09 -17.24 -4.99
CA THR A 163 15.06 -16.02 -5.79
C THR A 163 13.65 -15.52 -6.06
N THR A 164 12.65 -16.42 -6.01
CA THR A 164 11.24 -16.04 -6.12
C THR A 164 10.39 -16.78 -5.10
N PHE A 165 9.22 -16.21 -4.83
CA PHE A 165 8.26 -16.71 -3.87
C PHE A 165 6.84 -16.54 -4.41
N ILE A 166 5.97 -17.53 -4.17
CA ILE A 166 4.53 -17.43 -4.33
C ILE A 166 3.83 -18.07 -3.15
N CYS A 167 2.82 -17.41 -2.60
CA CYS A 167 2.04 -17.92 -1.48
C CYS A 167 1.32 -19.20 -1.85
N GLY A 168 1.34 -20.19 -0.97
CA GLY A 168 0.54 -21.40 -1.09
C GLY A 168 -0.92 -21.16 -0.68
N PRO A 169 -1.88 -21.94 -1.20
CA PRO A 169 -3.30 -21.84 -0.84
C PRO A 169 -3.59 -22.00 0.66
N ASP A 170 -2.90 -22.90 1.35
CA ASP A 170 -3.08 -23.13 2.78
C ASP A 170 -2.53 -21.95 3.61
N TYR A 171 -1.36 -21.44 3.24
CA TYR A 171 -0.80 -20.23 3.86
C TYR A 171 -1.70 -18.99 3.62
N MET A 172 -2.24 -18.85 2.42
CA MET A 172 -3.19 -17.81 2.10
C MET A 172 -4.43 -17.86 3.00
N SER A 173 -5.08 -19.02 3.09
CA SER A 173 -6.34 -19.18 3.82
C SER A 173 -6.17 -19.13 5.34
N SER A 174 -5.07 -19.69 5.88
CA SER A 174 -4.85 -19.78 7.32
C SER A 174 -4.19 -18.55 7.94
N THR A 175 -3.47 -17.75 7.14
CA THR A 175 -2.63 -16.66 7.65
C THR A 175 -2.98 -15.31 7.06
N LEU A 176 -2.95 -15.17 5.73
CA LEU A 176 -3.11 -13.85 5.12
C LEU A 176 -4.57 -13.41 4.98
N TYR A 177 -5.48 -14.36 4.71
CA TYR A 177 -6.90 -14.14 4.44
C TYR A 177 -7.80 -14.86 5.47
N ASN A 178 -7.31 -15.14 6.66
CA ASN A 178 -7.99 -16.00 7.64
C ASN A 178 -9.33 -15.45 8.16
N LEU A 179 -9.64 -14.19 7.93
CA LEU A 179 -10.92 -13.53 8.21
C LEU A 179 -11.63 -13.01 6.95
N SER A 180 -11.04 -13.25 5.79
CA SER A 180 -11.61 -12.84 4.50
C SER A 180 -12.60 -13.89 3.97
N PRO A 181 -13.59 -13.48 3.14
CA PRO A 181 -14.53 -14.40 2.50
C PRO A 181 -13.85 -15.46 1.62
N PRO A 182 -14.31 -16.72 1.60
CA PRO A 182 -13.71 -17.80 0.81
C PRO A 182 -13.62 -17.52 -0.70
N GLU A 183 -14.60 -16.80 -1.25
CA GLU A 183 -14.59 -16.37 -2.66
C GLU A 183 -13.46 -15.42 -2.97
N ASP A 184 -13.07 -14.57 -2.03
CA ASP A 184 -11.95 -13.65 -2.18
C ASP A 184 -10.61 -14.39 -2.14
N ILE A 185 -10.50 -15.40 -1.27
CA ILE A 185 -9.33 -16.28 -1.22
C ILE A 185 -9.17 -17.01 -2.56
N ALA A 186 -10.25 -17.61 -3.06
CA ALA A 186 -10.24 -18.31 -4.34
C ALA A 186 -9.82 -17.39 -5.49
N LEU A 187 -10.35 -16.16 -5.54
CA LEU A 187 -9.97 -15.16 -6.54
C LEU A 187 -8.50 -14.78 -6.42
N ALA A 188 -8.01 -14.55 -5.20
CA ALA A 188 -6.61 -14.19 -4.94
C ALA A 188 -5.65 -15.29 -5.41
N ILE A 189 -5.93 -16.56 -5.11
CA ILE A 189 -5.13 -17.71 -5.55
C ILE A 189 -5.04 -17.78 -7.08
N MET A 190 -6.13 -17.45 -7.80
CA MET A 190 -6.15 -17.46 -9.26
C MET A 190 -5.40 -16.29 -9.90
N LEU A 191 -5.29 -15.15 -9.20
CA LEU A 191 -4.75 -13.90 -9.76
C LEU A 191 -3.33 -13.57 -9.30
N MET A 192 -2.84 -14.16 -8.21
CA MET A 192 -1.51 -13.88 -7.70
C MET A 192 -0.41 -14.37 -8.65
N ARG A 193 0.72 -13.67 -8.63
CA ARG A 193 1.91 -13.99 -9.41
C ARG A 193 3.12 -14.09 -8.48
N PRO A 194 4.14 -14.87 -8.83
CA PRO A 194 5.37 -14.93 -8.06
C PRO A 194 5.98 -13.53 -7.89
N VAL A 195 6.55 -13.26 -6.73
CA VAL A 195 7.34 -12.07 -6.45
C VAL A 195 8.82 -12.42 -6.38
N ARG A 196 9.69 -11.53 -6.88
CA ARG A 196 11.14 -11.64 -6.71
C ARG A 196 11.51 -11.37 -5.26
N LEU A 197 12.36 -12.24 -4.69
CA LEU A 197 12.92 -12.05 -3.37
C LEU A 197 14.21 -11.22 -3.50
N TYR A 198 14.20 -10.04 -2.91
CA TYR A 198 15.36 -9.17 -2.76
C TYR A 198 15.83 -9.26 -1.31
N SER A 199 17.14 -9.18 -1.07
CA SER A 199 17.61 -9.05 0.31
C SER A 199 17.09 -7.73 0.90
N MET A 200 16.70 -7.73 2.17
CA MET A 200 16.26 -6.49 2.84
C MET A 200 17.33 -5.43 2.79
N LYS A 201 18.59 -5.82 3.01
CA LYS A 201 19.73 -4.92 2.94
C LYS A 201 19.81 -4.20 1.58
N ASP A 202 19.59 -4.91 0.48
CA ASP A 202 19.63 -4.31 -0.85
C ASP A 202 18.42 -3.40 -1.07
N MET A 203 17.22 -3.81 -0.64
CA MET A 203 16.02 -2.97 -0.73
C MET A 203 16.17 -1.67 0.06
N LEU A 204 16.62 -1.72 1.31
CA LEU A 204 16.83 -0.54 2.15
C LEU A 204 17.91 0.38 1.57
N LYS A 205 18.98 -0.20 1.00
CA LYS A 205 20.01 0.58 0.31
C LYS A 205 19.47 1.30 -0.94
N GLU A 206 18.60 0.65 -1.71
CA GLU A 206 17.96 1.27 -2.87
C GLU A 206 16.93 2.33 -2.48
N ILE A 207 16.19 2.13 -1.38
CA ILE A 207 15.21 3.10 -0.86
C ILE A 207 15.93 4.33 -0.31
N ALA A 208 17.01 4.15 0.47
CA ALA A 208 17.91 5.18 1.00
C ALA A 208 17.16 6.38 1.64
N ILE A 209 16.31 6.10 2.65
CA ILE A 209 15.47 7.10 3.32
C ILE A 209 16.26 8.10 4.16
N SER A 210 15.77 9.34 4.22
CA SER A 210 16.35 10.44 5.00
C SER A 210 15.29 11.15 5.85
N LYS A 211 15.74 11.77 6.96
CA LYS A 211 14.87 12.59 7.81
C LYS A 211 14.31 13.81 7.08
N GLN A 212 15.08 14.38 6.16
CA GLN A 212 14.75 15.61 5.46
C GLN A 212 13.63 15.43 4.43
N LYS A 213 13.51 14.25 3.83
CA LYS A 213 12.54 13.95 2.77
C LYS A 213 11.49 12.95 3.23
N TYR A 214 11.85 11.67 3.38
CA TYR A 214 10.95 10.64 3.91
C TYR A 214 10.32 11.07 5.24
N GLY A 215 11.13 11.54 6.19
CA GLY A 215 10.67 11.99 7.50
C GLY A 215 9.87 13.30 7.49
N SER A 216 9.78 14.03 6.37
CA SER A 216 8.96 15.25 6.26
C SER A 216 7.52 15.00 5.84
N VAL A 217 7.21 13.81 5.32
CA VAL A 217 5.84 13.42 4.91
C VAL A 217 5.08 12.87 6.11
N LYS A 218 3.84 13.34 6.33
CA LYS A 218 2.94 12.78 7.34
C LYS A 218 2.70 11.31 7.10
N ARG A 219 2.81 10.50 8.15
CA ARG A 219 2.69 9.04 8.10
C ARG A 219 1.59 8.57 9.04
N ASN A 220 0.63 7.84 8.49
CA ASN A 220 -0.42 7.17 9.25
C ASN A 220 -0.21 5.66 9.13
N PHE A 221 -0.20 4.98 10.25
CA PHE A 221 0.07 3.55 10.33
C PHE A 221 -1.12 2.78 10.90
N GLN A 222 -1.36 1.61 10.32
CA GLN A 222 -2.32 0.64 10.85
C GLN A 222 -1.57 -0.64 11.21
N CYS A 223 -1.54 -0.98 12.49
CA CYS A 223 -1.06 -2.23 13.09
C CYS A 223 0.25 -2.23 13.90
N SER A 224 0.48 -3.28 14.60
CA SER A 224 1.20 -3.68 15.80
C SER A 224 2.73 -3.52 15.89
N ILE A 225 3.42 -2.80 14.99
CA ILE A 225 4.88 -2.59 15.08
C ILE A 225 5.19 -1.09 15.24
N ILE A 226 4.66 -0.46 16.32
CA ILE A 226 4.67 1.00 16.48
C ILE A 226 5.73 1.49 17.47
N GLU A 227 6.33 0.61 18.23
CA GLU A 227 7.12 1.01 19.42
C GLU A 227 8.42 1.77 19.07
N LYS A 228 8.90 1.71 17.82
CA LYS A 228 10.24 2.19 17.49
C LYS A 228 10.35 3.43 16.60
N ASP A 229 9.30 3.82 15.86
CA ASP A 229 9.30 5.06 15.07
C ASP A 229 7.92 5.73 15.15
N PRO A 230 7.78 6.86 15.86
CA PRO A 230 6.49 7.51 16.06
C PRO A 230 5.93 8.01 14.72
N THR A 231 4.74 7.54 14.40
CA THR A 231 3.91 8.03 13.29
C THR A 231 3.01 9.15 13.77
N ASP A 232 2.52 9.99 12.85
CA ASP A 232 1.64 11.10 13.19
C ASP A 232 0.28 10.62 13.73
N GLU A 233 -0.21 9.49 13.24
CA GLU A 233 -1.47 8.88 13.70
C GLU A 233 -1.44 7.36 13.49
N VAL A 234 -1.99 6.63 14.46
CA VAL A 234 -2.19 5.19 14.39
C VAL A 234 -3.68 4.89 14.49
N LYS A 235 -4.17 3.99 13.61
CA LYS A 235 -5.54 3.49 13.64
C LYS A 235 -5.55 1.98 13.71
N GLU A 236 -6.37 1.44 14.60
CA GLU A 236 -6.62 0.01 14.70
C GLU A 236 -7.95 -0.33 14.02
N ILE A 237 -7.95 -1.38 13.17
CA ILE A 237 -9.16 -1.94 12.58
C ILE A 237 -9.32 -3.35 13.12
N THR A 238 -10.24 -3.49 14.09
CA THR A 238 -10.50 -4.78 14.74
C THR A 238 -11.24 -5.74 13.79
N GLY A 239 -10.98 -7.05 13.95
CA GLY A 239 -11.61 -8.08 13.12
C GLY A 239 -11.12 -8.10 11.68
N SER A 240 -9.94 -7.55 11.43
CA SER A 240 -9.25 -7.66 10.14
C SER A 240 -8.15 -8.71 10.17
N ASP A 241 -7.86 -9.28 9.02
CA ASP A 241 -6.67 -10.06 8.74
C ASP A 241 -5.58 -9.22 8.06
N HIS A 242 -4.53 -9.86 7.51
CA HIS A 242 -3.49 -9.15 6.77
C HIS A 242 -4.05 -8.36 5.57
N MET A 243 -5.15 -8.83 4.98
CA MET A 243 -5.81 -8.24 3.81
C MET A 243 -6.96 -7.34 4.21
N VAL A 244 -6.70 -6.31 5.00
CA VAL A 244 -7.70 -5.38 5.55
C VAL A 244 -8.64 -4.82 4.49
N MET A 245 -8.13 -4.54 3.27
CA MET A 245 -8.93 -4.04 2.16
C MET A 245 -9.93 -5.07 1.63
N ILE A 246 -9.81 -6.33 2.02
CA ILE A 246 -10.70 -7.45 1.67
C ILE A 246 -11.60 -7.80 2.84
N SER A 247 -11.04 -8.02 4.04
CA SER A 247 -11.78 -8.44 5.24
C SER A 247 -12.59 -7.31 5.87
N GLN A 248 -12.09 -6.07 5.87
CA GLN A 248 -12.74 -4.90 6.49
C GLN A 248 -12.74 -3.66 5.59
N PRO A 249 -13.21 -3.74 4.32
CA PRO A 249 -13.11 -2.65 3.35
C PRO A 249 -13.85 -1.38 3.79
N GLN A 250 -14.98 -1.51 4.49
CA GLN A 250 -15.76 -0.37 4.96
C GLN A 250 -15.06 0.39 6.09
N GLN A 251 -14.46 -0.33 7.04
CA GLN A 251 -13.72 0.30 8.14
C GLN A 251 -12.46 0.99 7.60
N LEU A 252 -11.73 0.34 6.68
CA LEU A 252 -10.58 0.96 6.03
C LEU A 252 -11.00 2.21 5.25
N PHE A 253 -12.12 2.17 4.53
CA PHE A 253 -12.66 3.33 3.83
C PHE A 253 -12.93 4.50 4.79
N VAL A 254 -13.60 4.26 5.93
CA VAL A 254 -13.86 5.30 6.93
C VAL A 254 -12.56 5.91 7.45
N CYS A 255 -11.57 5.10 7.79
CA CYS A 255 -10.26 5.58 8.21
C CYS A 255 -9.59 6.47 7.16
N LEU A 256 -9.64 6.09 5.88
CA LEU A 256 -9.07 6.86 4.78
C LEU A 256 -9.82 8.17 4.52
N GLN A 257 -11.14 8.19 4.71
CA GLN A 257 -11.95 9.42 4.63
C GLN A 257 -11.53 10.43 5.70
N GLU A 258 -11.40 9.99 6.96
CA GLU A 258 -10.95 10.86 8.04
C GLU A 258 -9.53 11.44 7.80
N ILE A 259 -8.65 10.63 7.19
CA ILE A 259 -7.32 11.07 6.79
C ILE A 259 -7.42 12.13 5.67
N ALA A 260 -8.29 11.90 4.68
CA ALA A 260 -8.49 12.81 3.55
C ALA A 260 -9.03 14.19 3.99
N GLU A 261 -9.85 14.23 5.04
CA GLU A 261 -10.39 15.47 5.60
C GLU A 261 -9.31 16.32 6.31
N LYS A 262 -8.25 15.68 6.82
CA LYS A 262 -7.12 16.31 7.54
C LYS A 262 -5.93 16.63 6.62
N ALA A 263 -5.92 16.12 5.38
CA ALA A 263 -4.79 16.16 4.42
C ALA A 263 -4.83 17.45 3.48
#